data_6bd790b6c989af09bf9ac9a3b7bfb15d
#
_entry.id   6bd790b6c989af09bf9ac9a3b7bfb15d
#
_cell.length_a   1.000
_cell.length_b   1.000
_cell.length_c   1.000
_cell.angle_alpha   90.00
_cell.angle_beta   90.00
_cell.angle_gamma   90.00
#
_symmetry.space_group_name_H-M   'P 1'
#
loop_
_entity.id
_entity.type
_entity.pdbx_description
1 polymer ?
#
loop_
_entity_poly.entity_id
_entity_poly.type
_entity_poly.pdbx_seq_one_letter_code
_entity_poly.pdbx_strand_id
1 'polypeptide(L)'
;MTTTSPAGLDHAGPIHPTGRRAALAGVLAVAAALGVGQLVGAIVSPSSSPYLAVADAVVRISPQWLVEFATSTFGTADKLVLLVGMAVVLGLVSVGIGLAGRRDETRAVYGIVALGAVAVVAVVTAPTFGPLDLLAPAAAILTGTSVYRLLHGLGTAAGGPSDPQRRRFLRASVLTGAGAVAAAGIGRLLGGSPGGGSAGSRAAVTQALRAARIARSAPPIPAGAAFVAEGTPPFVTPNADFYRIDTALRVPNLSAEDWTLRIHGMVDREIELTFADVLARPLVERVVTLVCVSNEVGDEYISTAVFTGVDLRALLLEAGVQPGADQVLSTSTVGWTAGTPPDDRLEPDRGAL
;
A
#
# COMPACT_ATOMS: atom_id res chain seq x y z
N MET A 1 -43.44 62.52 -34.12
CA MET A 1 -43.15 61.06 -34.28
C MET A 1 -41.76 60.82 -33.68
N THR A 2 -41.74 60.42 -32.43
CA THR A 2 -40.52 60.07 -31.67
C THR A 2 -40.43 58.52 -31.63
N THR A 3 -39.51 57.98 -32.42
CA THR A 3 -39.20 56.58 -32.42
C THR A 3 -38.33 56.24 -31.23
N THR A 4 -38.92 55.61 -30.23
CA THR A 4 -38.19 54.95 -29.12
C THR A 4 -37.48 53.71 -29.68
N SER A 5 -36.17 53.78 -29.66
CA SER A 5 -35.30 52.62 -29.93
C SER A 5 -35.48 51.57 -28.84
N PRO A 6 -35.61 50.24 -29.12
CA PRO A 6 -35.70 49.22 -28.08
C PRO A 6 -34.36 49.07 -27.42
N ALA A 7 -34.38 49.14 -26.09
CA ALA A 7 -33.25 48.91 -25.19
C ALA A 7 -32.58 47.61 -25.51
N GLY A 8 -31.25 47.66 -25.60
CA GLY A 8 -30.41 46.51 -25.91
C GLY A 8 -30.64 45.35 -24.91
N LEU A 9 -30.81 44.16 -25.48
CA LEU A 9 -30.73 42.93 -24.74
C LEU A 9 -29.31 42.81 -24.20
N ASP A 10 -29.11 43.08 -22.93
CA ASP A 10 -27.89 42.75 -22.19
C ASP A 10 -27.65 41.24 -22.38
N HIS A 11 -26.72 40.88 -23.25
CA HIS A 11 -26.19 39.53 -23.28
C HIS A 11 -25.41 39.31 -21.98
N ALA A 12 -26.11 38.84 -20.94
CA ALA A 12 -25.45 38.32 -19.78
C ALA A 12 -24.46 37.24 -20.22
N GLY A 13 -23.18 37.55 -20.17
CA GLY A 13 -22.11 36.61 -20.53
C GLY A 13 -22.23 35.31 -19.68
N PRO A 14 -21.60 34.24 -20.12
CA PRO A 14 -21.71 32.94 -19.46
C PRO A 14 -21.40 33.07 -17.98
N ILE A 15 -22.33 32.63 -17.14
CA ILE A 15 -22.20 32.67 -15.68
C ILE A 15 -21.20 31.59 -15.28
N HIS A 16 -20.02 32.01 -14.80
CA HIS A 16 -19.01 31.09 -14.28
C HIS A 16 -19.10 30.99 -12.75
N PRO A 17 -18.80 29.81 -12.16
CA PRO A 17 -18.75 29.67 -10.71
C PRO A 17 -17.66 30.57 -10.11
N THR A 18 -17.87 31.07 -8.88
CA THR A 18 -16.83 31.80 -8.16
C THR A 18 -15.59 30.92 -7.95
N GLY A 19 -14.41 31.52 -7.84
CA GLY A 19 -13.16 30.77 -7.62
C GLY A 19 -13.23 29.80 -6.43
N ARG A 20 -13.87 30.22 -5.32
CA ARG A 20 -14.09 29.38 -4.14
C ARG A 20 -14.97 28.15 -4.43
N ARG A 21 -16.06 28.32 -5.19
CA ARG A 21 -16.93 27.21 -5.58
C ARG A 21 -16.22 26.24 -6.52
N ALA A 22 -15.48 26.78 -7.48
CA ALA A 22 -14.71 25.97 -8.42
C ALA A 22 -13.61 25.16 -7.70
N ALA A 23 -12.85 25.77 -6.80
CA ALA A 23 -11.85 25.09 -5.98
C ALA A 23 -12.49 23.98 -5.11
N LEU A 24 -13.62 24.29 -4.44
CA LEU A 24 -14.34 23.34 -3.63
C LEU A 24 -14.85 22.14 -4.47
N ALA A 25 -15.37 22.40 -5.67
CA ALA A 25 -15.81 21.34 -6.58
C ALA A 25 -14.64 20.41 -6.99
N GLY A 26 -13.46 20.98 -7.27
CA GLY A 26 -12.26 20.19 -7.56
C GLY A 26 -11.83 19.30 -6.38
N VAL A 27 -11.75 19.89 -5.18
CA VAL A 27 -11.38 19.14 -3.96
C VAL A 27 -12.37 18.02 -3.66
N LEU A 28 -13.66 18.30 -3.70
CA LEU A 28 -14.70 17.30 -3.42
C LEU A 28 -14.76 16.21 -4.47
N ALA A 29 -14.53 16.54 -5.74
CA ALA A 29 -14.48 15.56 -6.82
C ALA A 29 -13.33 14.57 -6.65
N VAL A 30 -12.13 15.07 -6.32
CA VAL A 30 -10.97 14.21 -6.08
C VAL A 30 -11.13 13.43 -4.77
N ALA A 31 -11.67 14.04 -3.71
CA ALA A 31 -11.95 13.33 -2.46
C ALA A 31 -12.96 12.19 -2.66
N ALA A 32 -14.03 12.42 -3.45
CA ALA A 32 -15.00 11.38 -3.78
C ALA A 32 -14.38 10.26 -4.63
N ALA A 33 -13.54 10.62 -5.60
CA ALA A 33 -12.79 9.66 -6.41
C ALA A 33 -11.92 8.75 -5.54
N LEU A 34 -11.16 9.33 -4.61
CA LEU A 34 -10.31 8.59 -3.68
C LEU A 34 -11.13 7.71 -2.73
N GLY A 35 -12.24 8.24 -2.17
CA GLY A 35 -13.11 7.48 -1.27
C GLY A 35 -13.72 6.25 -1.95
N VAL A 36 -14.27 6.41 -3.16
CA VAL A 36 -14.83 5.29 -3.92
C VAL A 36 -13.73 4.35 -4.42
N GLY A 37 -12.60 4.88 -4.89
CA GLY A 37 -11.45 4.07 -5.29
C GLY A 37 -10.91 3.23 -4.12
N GLN A 38 -10.86 3.78 -2.91
CA GLN A 38 -10.49 3.04 -1.70
C GLN A 38 -11.50 1.94 -1.36
N LEU A 39 -12.80 2.23 -1.48
CA LEU A 39 -13.86 1.25 -1.21
C LEU A 39 -13.81 0.08 -2.20
N VAL A 40 -13.69 0.38 -3.50
CA VAL A 40 -13.59 -0.66 -4.54
C VAL A 40 -12.29 -1.45 -4.37
N GLY A 41 -11.17 -0.77 -4.12
CA GLY A 41 -9.90 -1.42 -3.84
C GLY A 41 -9.97 -2.36 -2.62
N ALA A 42 -10.68 -1.97 -1.56
CA ALA A 42 -10.85 -2.83 -0.38
C ALA A 42 -11.61 -4.13 -0.67
N ILE A 43 -12.49 -4.13 -1.68
CA ILE A 43 -13.28 -5.30 -2.10
C ILE A 43 -12.50 -6.18 -3.07
N VAL A 44 -11.77 -5.58 -4.01
CA VAL A 44 -11.05 -6.29 -5.08
C VAL A 44 -9.67 -6.72 -4.61
N SER A 45 -8.84 -5.74 -4.28
CA SER A 45 -7.48 -5.92 -3.78
C SER A 45 -7.06 -4.62 -3.08
N PRO A 46 -6.67 -4.66 -1.81
CA PRO A 46 -6.27 -3.46 -1.07
C PRO A 46 -5.11 -2.68 -1.70
N SER A 47 -4.25 -3.35 -2.49
CA SER A 47 -3.15 -2.74 -3.25
C SER A 47 -3.62 -1.95 -4.46
N SER A 48 -4.83 -2.20 -4.97
CA SER A 48 -5.40 -1.49 -6.11
C SER A 48 -6.01 -0.11 -5.77
N SER A 49 -6.09 0.25 -4.48
CA SER A 49 -6.54 1.57 -4.05
C SER A 49 -5.68 2.67 -4.69
N PRO A 50 -6.27 3.61 -5.44
CA PRO A 50 -5.51 4.61 -6.21
C PRO A 50 -4.47 5.37 -5.40
N TYR A 51 -4.84 5.80 -4.18
CA TYR A 51 -3.96 6.55 -3.31
C TYR A 51 -2.77 5.73 -2.81
N LEU A 52 -3.04 4.50 -2.38
CA LEU A 52 -2.00 3.60 -1.85
C LEU A 52 -1.09 3.07 -2.96
N ALA A 53 -1.66 2.73 -4.13
CA ALA A 53 -0.88 2.28 -5.28
C ALA A 53 0.14 3.35 -5.74
N VAL A 54 -0.29 4.63 -5.76
CA VAL A 54 0.63 5.75 -6.07
C VAL A 54 1.68 5.90 -4.97
N ALA A 55 1.32 5.78 -3.69
CA ALA A 55 2.28 5.86 -2.59
C ALA A 55 3.31 4.74 -2.65
N ASP A 56 2.88 3.49 -2.90
CA ASP A 56 3.78 2.35 -3.11
C ASP A 56 4.69 2.56 -4.34
N ALA A 57 4.15 3.10 -5.44
CA ALA A 57 4.95 3.41 -6.62
C ALA A 57 6.01 4.47 -6.31
N VAL A 58 5.67 5.53 -5.56
CA VAL A 58 6.62 6.56 -5.12
C VAL A 58 7.74 5.93 -4.30
N VAL A 59 7.43 5.05 -3.34
CA VAL A 59 8.45 4.36 -2.55
C VAL A 59 9.38 3.54 -3.46
N ARG A 60 8.82 2.76 -4.40
CA ARG A 60 9.61 1.91 -5.30
C ARG A 60 10.56 2.68 -6.22
N ILE A 61 10.16 3.86 -6.70
CA ILE A 61 10.98 4.67 -7.61
C ILE A 61 11.88 5.67 -6.87
N SER A 62 11.73 5.80 -5.56
CA SER A 62 12.53 6.73 -4.77
C SER A 62 14.00 6.32 -4.76
N PRO A 63 14.93 7.22 -5.08
CA PRO A 63 16.34 6.92 -5.00
C PRO A 63 16.78 6.74 -3.56
N GLN A 64 17.82 5.94 -3.34
CA GLN A 64 18.26 5.53 -2.00
C GLN A 64 18.55 6.70 -1.07
N TRP A 65 19.21 7.75 -1.57
CA TRP A 65 19.51 8.94 -0.78
C TRP A 65 18.25 9.61 -0.19
N LEU A 66 17.12 9.56 -0.92
CA LEU A 66 15.84 10.12 -0.44
C LEU A 66 15.22 9.22 0.65
N VAL A 67 15.33 7.90 0.48
CA VAL A 67 14.89 6.93 1.49
C VAL A 67 15.71 7.09 2.77
N GLU A 68 17.03 7.17 2.67
CA GLU A 68 17.95 7.40 3.81
C GLU A 68 17.66 8.73 4.51
N PHE A 69 17.44 9.81 3.76
CA PHE A 69 17.04 11.08 4.33
C PHE A 69 15.71 10.98 5.08
N ALA A 70 14.71 10.32 4.48
CA ALA A 70 13.38 10.17 5.10
C ALA A 70 13.45 9.33 6.38
N THR A 71 14.15 8.20 6.36
CA THR A 71 14.28 7.31 7.52
C THR A 71 15.14 7.93 8.64
N SER A 72 16.25 8.59 8.30
CA SER A 72 17.09 9.25 9.30
C SER A 72 16.44 10.48 9.93
N THR A 73 15.58 11.21 9.16
CA THR A 73 14.94 12.44 9.66
C THR A 73 13.64 12.16 10.40
N PHE A 74 12.83 11.21 9.92
CA PHE A 74 11.49 10.97 10.43
C PHE A 74 11.36 9.63 11.18
N GLY A 75 12.37 8.77 11.13
CA GLY A 75 12.37 7.46 11.78
C GLY A 75 11.14 6.64 11.38
N THR A 76 10.42 6.11 12.36
CA THR A 76 9.20 5.30 12.15
C THR A 76 8.00 6.10 11.59
N ALA A 77 8.08 7.44 11.56
CA ALA A 77 7.02 8.30 11.01
C ALA A 77 7.17 8.58 9.51
N ASP A 78 8.22 8.08 8.83
CA ASP A 78 8.52 8.29 7.41
C ASP A 78 7.32 8.02 6.50
N LYS A 79 6.63 6.91 6.70
CA LYS A 79 5.42 6.51 5.93
C LYS A 79 4.25 7.46 6.18
N LEU A 80 4.07 7.93 7.41
CA LEU A 80 3.03 8.91 7.73
C LEU A 80 3.33 10.25 7.06
N VAL A 81 4.59 10.71 7.09
CA VAL A 81 5.03 11.95 6.44
C VAL A 81 4.81 11.86 4.92
N LEU A 82 5.14 10.72 4.28
CA LEU A 82 4.88 10.49 2.88
C LEU A 82 3.37 10.61 2.58
N LEU A 83 2.53 9.90 3.31
CA LEU A 83 1.08 9.93 3.09
C LEU A 83 0.50 11.33 3.30
N VAL A 84 0.86 12.03 4.36
CA VAL A 84 0.40 13.40 4.62
C VAL A 84 0.91 14.36 3.55
N GLY A 85 2.17 14.27 3.17
CA GLY A 85 2.76 15.06 2.08
C GLY A 85 2.01 14.86 0.76
N MET A 86 1.74 13.62 0.39
CA MET A 86 0.93 13.30 -0.79
C MET A 86 -0.48 13.87 -0.70
N ALA A 87 -1.14 13.80 0.46
CA ALA A 87 -2.47 14.36 0.66
C ALA A 87 -2.47 15.88 0.47
N VAL A 88 -1.46 16.59 0.98
CA VAL A 88 -1.30 18.04 0.80
C VAL A 88 -1.09 18.38 -0.68
N VAL A 89 -0.17 17.71 -1.36
CA VAL A 89 0.09 17.93 -2.80
C VAL A 89 -1.18 17.69 -3.61
N LEU A 90 -1.86 16.57 -3.36
CA LEU A 90 -3.10 16.22 -4.05
C LEU A 90 -4.22 17.22 -3.76
N GLY A 91 -4.30 17.75 -2.54
CA GLY A 91 -5.21 18.84 -2.18
C GLY A 91 -4.95 20.09 -2.99
N LEU A 92 -3.69 20.53 -3.11
CA LEU A 92 -3.30 21.69 -3.91
C LEU A 92 -3.59 21.48 -5.40
N VAL A 93 -3.25 20.31 -5.94
CA VAL A 93 -3.56 19.94 -7.35
C VAL A 93 -5.07 19.95 -7.57
N SER A 94 -5.86 19.42 -6.63
CA SER A 94 -7.34 19.43 -6.71
C SER A 94 -7.93 20.83 -6.76
N VAL A 95 -7.38 21.76 -6.00
CA VAL A 95 -7.73 23.20 -6.06
C VAL A 95 -7.38 23.75 -7.44
N GLY A 96 -6.18 23.48 -7.94
CA GLY A 96 -5.73 23.88 -9.28
C GLY A 96 -6.64 23.37 -10.38
N ILE A 97 -7.02 22.07 -10.35
CA ILE A 97 -7.96 21.44 -11.27
C ILE A 97 -9.32 22.17 -11.21
N GLY A 98 -9.86 22.42 -10.03
CA GLY A 98 -11.11 23.14 -9.87
C GLY A 98 -11.06 24.56 -10.45
N LEU A 99 -9.99 25.29 -10.20
CA LEU A 99 -9.80 26.66 -10.72
C LEU A 99 -9.61 26.67 -12.25
N ALA A 100 -8.86 25.71 -12.81
CA ALA A 100 -8.66 25.56 -14.25
C ALA A 100 -9.99 25.28 -14.98
N GLY A 101 -10.85 24.47 -14.35
CA GLY A 101 -12.18 24.14 -14.88
C GLY A 101 -13.23 25.22 -14.67
N ARG A 102 -12.91 26.36 -14.06
CA ARG A 102 -13.87 27.43 -13.73
C ARG A 102 -14.61 27.96 -14.95
N ARG A 103 -13.91 28.14 -16.07
CA ARG A 103 -14.46 28.67 -17.33
C ARG A 103 -14.82 27.59 -18.32
N ASP A 104 -14.18 26.45 -18.22
CA ASP A 104 -14.33 25.31 -19.12
C ASP A 104 -14.17 24.02 -18.30
N GLU A 105 -15.28 23.35 -18.04
CA GLU A 105 -15.29 22.11 -17.23
C GLU A 105 -14.41 21.01 -17.81
N THR A 106 -14.20 21.02 -19.13
CA THR A 106 -13.41 20.02 -19.84
C THR A 106 -11.97 19.98 -19.32
N ARG A 107 -11.40 21.13 -18.95
CA ARG A 107 -10.05 21.23 -18.38
C ARG A 107 -9.94 20.51 -17.05
N ALA A 108 -10.94 20.63 -16.19
CA ALA A 108 -10.95 19.92 -14.93
C ALA A 108 -11.17 18.42 -15.13
N VAL A 109 -12.03 18.04 -16.06
CA VAL A 109 -12.21 16.63 -16.41
C VAL A 109 -10.90 16.02 -16.88
N TYR A 110 -10.16 16.68 -17.76
CA TYR A 110 -8.83 16.22 -18.16
C TYR A 110 -7.85 16.14 -16.99
N GLY A 111 -7.88 17.09 -16.07
CA GLY A 111 -7.06 17.05 -14.86
C GLY A 111 -7.38 15.84 -13.96
N ILE A 112 -8.67 15.52 -13.75
CA ILE A 112 -9.11 14.36 -12.99
C ILE A 112 -8.72 13.06 -13.70
N VAL A 113 -8.92 12.98 -15.01
CA VAL A 113 -8.51 11.82 -15.82
C VAL A 113 -7.00 11.63 -15.78
N ALA A 114 -6.21 12.71 -15.85
CA ALA A 114 -4.76 12.64 -15.74
C ALA A 114 -4.30 12.11 -14.39
N LEU A 115 -4.92 12.56 -13.26
CA LEU A 115 -4.67 11.96 -11.94
C LEU A 115 -5.05 10.49 -11.90
N GLY A 116 -6.18 10.13 -12.48
CA GLY A 116 -6.61 8.74 -12.60
C GLY A 116 -5.66 7.90 -13.44
N ALA A 117 -5.10 8.45 -14.54
CA ALA A 117 -4.10 7.77 -15.35
C ALA A 117 -2.81 7.48 -14.56
N VAL A 118 -2.36 8.42 -13.71
CA VAL A 118 -1.24 8.17 -12.80
C VAL A 118 -1.55 6.99 -11.88
N ALA A 119 -2.76 6.91 -11.33
CA ALA A 119 -3.17 5.79 -10.49
C ALA A 119 -3.25 4.47 -11.27
N VAL A 120 -3.73 4.49 -12.51
CA VAL A 120 -3.73 3.31 -13.40
C VAL A 120 -2.30 2.81 -13.64
N VAL A 121 -1.37 3.72 -13.97
CA VAL A 121 0.04 3.35 -14.18
C VAL A 121 0.63 2.75 -12.90
N ALA A 122 0.37 3.35 -11.74
CA ALA A 122 0.85 2.85 -10.47
C ALA A 122 0.33 1.43 -10.16
N VAL A 123 -0.96 1.15 -10.45
CA VAL A 123 -1.57 -0.17 -10.28
C VAL A 123 -0.99 -1.19 -11.26
N VAL A 124 -0.89 -0.85 -12.54
CA VAL A 124 -0.37 -1.78 -13.58
C VAL A 124 1.10 -2.14 -13.35
N THR A 125 1.88 -1.20 -12.82
CA THR A 125 3.30 -1.43 -12.52
C THR A 125 3.52 -2.07 -11.15
N ALA A 126 2.46 -2.35 -10.39
CA ALA A 126 2.57 -3.06 -9.11
C ALA A 126 2.99 -4.53 -9.34
N PRO A 127 3.90 -5.10 -8.52
CA PRO A 127 4.34 -6.49 -8.65
C PRO A 127 3.21 -7.52 -8.53
N THR A 128 2.15 -7.16 -7.82
CA THR A 128 0.97 -8.03 -7.56
C THR A 128 -0.21 -7.72 -8.48
N PHE A 129 0.03 -7.04 -9.62
CA PHE A 129 -1.03 -6.61 -10.52
C PHE A 129 -1.90 -7.77 -11.02
N GLY A 130 -3.20 -7.62 -10.88
CA GLY A 130 -4.23 -8.45 -11.51
C GLY A 130 -5.20 -7.60 -12.35
N PRO A 131 -5.84 -8.14 -13.42
CA PRO A 131 -6.73 -7.35 -14.28
C PRO A 131 -7.88 -6.66 -13.55
N LEU A 132 -8.39 -7.28 -12.47
CA LEU A 132 -9.46 -6.72 -11.65
C LEU A 132 -9.03 -5.48 -10.86
N ASP A 133 -7.74 -5.29 -10.63
CA ASP A 133 -7.20 -4.15 -9.89
C ASP A 133 -7.47 -2.81 -10.61
N LEU A 134 -7.73 -2.85 -11.92
CA LEU A 134 -8.14 -1.68 -12.69
C LEU A 134 -9.53 -1.15 -12.33
N LEU A 135 -10.37 -1.93 -11.67
CA LEU A 135 -11.71 -1.50 -11.27
C LEU A 135 -11.67 -0.32 -10.29
N ALA A 136 -10.70 -0.30 -9.37
CA ALA A 136 -10.59 0.76 -8.38
C ALA A 136 -10.23 2.13 -8.99
N PRO A 137 -9.18 2.28 -9.81
CA PRO A 137 -8.88 3.55 -10.48
C PRO A 137 -9.95 3.93 -11.52
N ALA A 138 -10.57 2.97 -12.21
CA ALA A 138 -11.67 3.26 -13.13
C ALA A 138 -12.89 3.85 -12.39
N ALA A 139 -13.30 3.25 -11.28
CA ALA A 139 -14.37 3.77 -10.42
C ALA A 139 -14.04 5.16 -9.87
N ALA A 140 -12.77 5.41 -9.50
CA ALA A 140 -12.30 6.72 -9.06
C ALA A 140 -12.44 7.78 -10.16
N ILE A 141 -12.00 7.49 -11.39
CA ILE A 141 -12.11 8.40 -12.54
C ILE A 141 -13.59 8.72 -12.83
N LEU A 142 -14.44 7.70 -12.91
CA LEU A 142 -15.85 7.86 -13.17
C LEU A 142 -16.54 8.70 -12.09
N THR A 143 -16.26 8.42 -10.82
CA THR A 143 -16.83 9.17 -9.69
C THR A 143 -16.34 10.61 -9.70
N GLY A 144 -15.04 10.83 -9.81
CA GLY A 144 -14.44 12.16 -9.80
C GLY A 144 -14.98 13.05 -10.91
N THR A 145 -15.03 12.54 -12.13
CA THR A 145 -15.55 13.29 -13.28
C THR A 145 -17.05 13.59 -13.14
N SER A 146 -17.85 12.63 -12.68
CA SER A 146 -19.29 12.79 -12.48
C SER A 146 -19.59 13.82 -11.37
N VAL A 147 -18.90 13.72 -10.23
CA VAL A 147 -19.04 14.64 -9.12
C VAL A 147 -18.61 16.06 -9.50
N TYR A 148 -17.49 16.19 -10.25
CA TYR A 148 -17.05 17.49 -10.70
C TYR A 148 -18.10 18.15 -11.61
N ARG A 149 -18.60 17.44 -12.63
CA ARG A 149 -19.64 17.97 -13.53
C ARG A 149 -20.90 18.38 -12.79
N LEU A 150 -21.36 17.57 -11.83
CA LEU A 150 -22.52 17.89 -11.00
C LEU A 150 -22.29 19.19 -10.20
N LEU A 151 -21.19 19.28 -9.46
CA LEU A 151 -20.90 20.44 -8.63
C LEU A 151 -20.59 21.70 -9.46
N HIS A 152 -19.93 21.56 -10.61
CA HIS A 152 -19.70 22.66 -11.54
C HIS A 152 -21.01 23.22 -12.08
N GLY A 153 -21.93 22.36 -12.56
CA GLY A 153 -23.25 22.78 -13.03
C GLY A 153 -24.09 23.48 -11.95
N LEU A 154 -24.11 22.95 -10.74
CA LEU A 154 -24.78 23.61 -9.59
C LEU A 154 -24.09 24.92 -9.19
N GLY A 155 -22.76 24.98 -9.32
CA GLY A 155 -21.97 26.19 -9.01
C GLY A 155 -22.17 27.33 -10.00
N THR A 156 -22.36 27.03 -11.27
CA THR A 156 -22.65 28.00 -12.34
C THR A 156 -24.09 28.55 -12.23
N ALA A 157 -25.06 27.69 -11.86
CA ALA A 157 -26.45 28.08 -11.70
C ALA A 157 -26.71 28.95 -10.43
N ALA A 158 -25.81 28.94 -9.46
CA ALA A 158 -26.01 29.58 -8.18
C ALA A 158 -25.76 31.10 -8.24
N GLY A 159 -26.83 31.89 -8.08
CA GLY A 159 -26.82 33.36 -8.02
C GLY A 159 -26.50 33.96 -6.63
N GLY A 160 -27.28 34.90 -6.18
CA GLY A 160 -27.09 35.66 -4.93
C GLY A 160 -27.26 34.88 -3.62
N PRO A 161 -27.14 35.54 -2.46
CA PRO A 161 -27.12 34.89 -1.13
C PRO A 161 -28.36 34.10 -0.76
N SER A 162 -29.53 34.46 -1.27
CA SER A 162 -30.84 33.81 -1.02
C SER A 162 -31.27 32.83 -2.10
N ASP A 163 -30.43 32.56 -3.09
CA ASP A 163 -30.74 31.68 -4.23
C ASP A 163 -30.92 30.21 -3.82
N PRO A 164 -32.04 29.57 -4.18
CA PRO A 164 -32.23 28.13 -3.97
C PRO A 164 -31.14 27.26 -4.55
N GLN A 165 -30.50 27.64 -5.64
CA GLN A 165 -29.40 26.93 -6.26
C GLN A 165 -28.14 26.93 -5.38
N ARG A 166 -27.89 28.00 -4.63
CA ARG A 166 -26.80 28.01 -3.65
C ARG A 166 -27.04 26.97 -2.56
N ARG A 167 -28.27 26.79 -2.09
CA ARG A 167 -28.60 25.75 -1.11
C ARG A 167 -28.41 24.35 -1.68
N ARG A 168 -28.77 24.13 -2.95
CA ARG A 168 -28.55 22.85 -3.64
C ARG A 168 -27.04 22.56 -3.77
N PHE A 169 -26.24 23.54 -4.19
CA PHE A 169 -24.78 23.39 -4.26
C PHE A 169 -24.18 23.03 -2.90
N LEU A 170 -24.56 23.74 -1.83
CA LEU A 170 -24.05 23.46 -0.49
C LEU A 170 -24.47 22.08 0.02
N ARG A 171 -25.73 21.68 -0.19
CA ARG A 171 -26.21 20.34 0.18
C ARG A 171 -25.46 19.26 -0.60
N ALA A 172 -25.31 19.41 -1.90
CA ALA A 172 -24.55 18.48 -2.73
C ALA A 172 -23.08 18.39 -2.26
N SER A 173 -22.45 19.51 -1.94
CA SER A 173 -21.09 19.57 -1.41
C SER A 173 -20.94 18.81 -0.08
N VAL A 174 -21.86 19.00 0.86
CA VAL A 174 -21.87 18.30 2.16
C VAL A 174 -22.10 16.82 1.96
N LEU A 175 -23.07 16.43 1.13
CA LEU A 175 -23.35 15.00 0.84
C LEU A 175 -22.18 14.33 0.15
N THR A 176 -21.53 15.00 -0.80
CA THR A 176 -20.33 14.48 -1.46
C THR A 176 -19.19 14.30 -0.47
N GLY A 177 -18.91 15.31 0.37
CA GLY A 177 -17.86 15.21 1.39
C GLY A 177 -18.14 14.09 2.40
N ALA A 178 -19.37 14.01 2.92
CA ALA A 178 -19.79 12.94 3.82
C ALA A 178 -19.69 11.56 3.15
N GLY A 179 -20.14 11.44 1.91
CA GLY A 179 -20.05 10.21 1.11
C GLY A 179 -18.60 9.78 0.85
N ALA A 180 -17.71 10.72 0.56
CA ALA A 180 -16.28 10.45 0.37
C ALA A 180 -15.64 9.91 1.66
N VAL A 181 -15.92 10.55 2.80
CA VAL A 181 -15.41 10.10 4.11
C VAL A 181 -16.00 8.73 4.48
N ALA A 182 -17.30 8.53 4.27
CA ALA A 182 -17.95 7.24 4.54
C ALA A 182 -17.35 6.12 3.66
N ALA A 183 -17.20 6.36 2.35
CA ALA A 183 -16.61 5.38 1.43
C ALA A 183 -15.16 5.05 1.81
N ALA A 184 -14.34 6.05 2.13
CA ALA A 184 -12.97 5.86 2.59
C ALA A 184 -12.92 5.11 3.93
N GLY A 185 -13.81 5.46 4.88
CA GLY A 185 -13.90 4.80 6.19
C GLY A 185 -14.34 3.34 6.07
N ILE A 186 -15.39 3.05 5.32
CA ILE A 186 -15.84 1.67 5.06
C ILE A 186 -14.74 0.89 4.33
N GLY A 187 -14.13 1.47 3.28
CA GLY A 187 -13.02 0.85 2.57
C GLY A 187 -11.84 0.56 3.50
N ARG A 188 -11.54 1.44 4.47
CA ARG A 188 -10.51 1.19 5.48
C ARG A 188 -10.89 0.06 6.43
N LEU A 189 -12.16 -0.02 6.86
CA LEU A 189 -12.65 -1.10 7.73
C LEU A 189 -12.63 -2.45 7.01
N LEU A 190 -13.07 -2.51 5.75
CA LEU A 190 -13.10 -3.74 4.97
C LEU A 190 -11.70 -4.20 4.54
N GLY A 191 -10.86 -3.27 4.03
CA GLY A 191 -9.50 -3.56 3.59
C GLY A 191 -8.44 -3.46 4.68
N GLY A 192 -8.79 -2.94 5.86
CA GLY A 192 -7.89 -2.62 6.97
C GLY A 192 -8.05 -3.52 8.18
N SER A 193 -8.72 -4.67 8.05
CA SER A 193 -8.61 -5.67 9.12
C SER A 193 -7.17 -6.18 9.17
N PRO A 194 -6.29 -5.60 10.04
CA PRO A 194 -4.99 -6.18 10.24
C PRO A 194 -5.25 -7.50 10.94
N GLY A 195 -5.44 -8.57 10.19
CA GLY A 195 -5.46 -9.89 10.74
C GLY A 195 -6.75 -10.69 10.69
N GLY A 196 -7.84 -10.25 10.06
CA GLY A 196 -9.04 -11.09 9.96
C GLY A 196 -8.75 -12.43 9.30
N GLY A 197 -8.16 -12.45 8.12
CA GLY A 197 -7.67 -13.68 7.45
C GLY A 197 -6.38 -14.22 8.06
N SER A 198 -5.39 -13.35 8.32
CA SER A 198 -4.08 -13.78 8.83
C SER A 198 -4.07 -14.14 10.33
N ALA A 199 -4.97 -13.61 11.17
CA ALA A 199 -5.01 -13.98 12.59
C ALA A 199 -5.52 -15.40 12.77
N GLY A 200 -6.60 -15.79 12.09
CA GLY A 200 -7.10 -17.16 12.06
C GLY A 200 -6.09 -18.13 11.47
N SER A 201 -5.48 -17.75 10.36
CA SER A 201 -4.43 -18.52 9.71
C SER A 201 -3.21 -18.70 10.62
N ARG A 202 -2.74 -17.65 11.31
CA ARG A 202 -1.64 -17.77 12.29
C ARG A 202 -1.98 -18.73 13.45
N ALA A 203 -3.18 -18.69 13.96
CA ALA A 203 -3.61 -19.61 15.01
C ALA A 203 -3.58 -21.06 14.50
N ALA A 204 -4.09 -21.32 13.29
CA ALA A 204 -4.06 -22.63 12.65
C ALA A 204 -2.62 -23.12 12.41
N VAL A 205 -1.74 -22.25 11.88
CA VAL A 205 -0.32 -22.55 11.70
C VAL A 205 0.36 -22.86 13.04
N THR A 206 0.11 -22.08 14.08
CA THR A 206 0.66 -22.33 15.42
C THR A 206 0.22 -23.69 15.95
N GLN A 207 -1.03 -24.07 15.76
CA GLN A 207 -1.53 -25.38 16.16
C GLN A 207 -0.90 -26.51 15.33
N ALA A 208 -0.77 -26.33 14.00
CA ALA A 208 -0.13 -27.29 13.12
C ALA A 208 1.34 -27.52 13.50
N LEU A 209 2.09 -26.44 13.79
CA LEU A 209 3.49 -26.54 14.22
C LEU A 209 3.65 -27.24 15.56
N ARG A 210 2.72 -27.06 16.52
CA ARG A 210 2.75 -27.80 17.81
C ARG A 210 2.55 -29.30 17.63
N ALA A 211 1.84 -29.71 16.58
CA ALA A 211 1.60 -31.11 16.23
C ALA A 211 2.66 -31.67 15.27
N ALA A 212 3.47 -30.82 14.66
CA ALA A 212 4.46 -31.22 13.67
C ALA A 212 5.64 -31.96 14.30
N ARG A 213 6.21 -32.89 13.53
CA ARG A 213 7.43 -33.59 13.93
C ARG A 213 8.65 -32.74 13.56
N ILE A 214 9.39 -32.30 14.56
CA ILE A 214 10.69 -31.64 14.36
C ILE A 214 11.74 -32.71 14.14
N ALA A 215 12.33 -32.71 12.93
CA ALA A 215 13.37 -33.67 12.58
C ALA A 215 14.73 -33.33 13.21
N ARG A 216 14.98 -32.04 13.46
CA ARG A 216 16.19 -31.57 14.14
C ARG A 216 15.82 -30.36 15.00
N SER A 217 15.84 -30.52 16.31
CA SER A 217 15.62 -29.42 17.25
C SER A 217 16.83 -28.48 17.32
N ALA A 218 16.58 -27.24 17.68
CA ALA A 218 17.65 -26.29 17.95
C ALA A 218 18.52 -26.78 19.13
N PRO A 219 19.85 -26.57 19.10
CA PRO A 219 20.69 -26.84 20.25
C PRO A 219 20.24 -26.01 21.46
N PRO A 220 20.44 -26.52 22.68
CA PRO A 220 20.09 -25.79 23.87
C PRO A 220 20.90 -24.48 23.95
N ILE A 221 20.24 -23.40 24.33
CA ILE A 221 20.90 -22.10 24.51
C ILE A 221 21.81 -22.21 25.74
N PRO A 222 23.11 -21.88 25.64
CA PRO A 222 24.01 -21.92 26.77
C PRO A 222 23.53 -21.07 27.95
N ALA A 223 23.69 -21.53 29.16
CA ALA A 223 23.25 -20.80 30.36
C ALA A 223 23.90 -19.40 30.51
N GLY A 224 25.06 -19.17 29.91
CA GLY A 224 25.75 -17.88 29.90
C GLY A 224 25.42 -17.00 28.71
N ALA A 225 24.47 -17.38 27.82
CA ALA A 225 24.13 -16.59 26.65
C ALA A 225 23.37 -15.30 27.00
N ALA A 226 22.63 -15.29 28.10
CA ALA A 226 21.97 -14.09 28.59
C ALA A 226 22.95 -13.27 29.45
N PHE A 227 23.16 -12.02 29.07
CA PHE A 227 23.92 -11.07 29.88
C PHE A 227 23.01 -10.54 30.99
N VAL A 228 23.35 -10.86 32.25
CA VAL A 228 22.53 -10.49 33.41
C VAL A 228 23.00 -9.13 33.97
N ALA A 229 22.45 -8.06 33.39
CA ALA A 229 22.62 -6.70 33.89
C ALA A 229 21.28 -5.98 33.88
N GLU A 230 21.11 -4.97 34.74
CA GLU A 230 19.89 -4.15 34.75
C GLU A 230 19.71 -3.45 33.39
N GLY A 231 18.49 -3.53 32.84
CA GLY A 231 18.17 -2.95 31.54
C GLY A 231 18.54 -3.82 30.33
N THR A 232 19.18 -4.99 30.51
CA THR A 232 19.49 -5.89 29.40
C THR A 232 18.26 -6.73 29.03
N PRO A 233 17.82 -6.74 27.74
CA PRO A 233 16.74 -7.60 27.29
C PRO A 233 17.14 -9.09 27.37
N PRO A 234 16.17 -10.02 27.48
CA PRO A 234 16.45 -11.45 27.45
C PRO A 234 17.10 -11.86 26.13
N PHE A 235 18.01 -12.86 26.17
CA PHE A 235 18.67 -13.37 24.96
C PHE A 235 17.66 -13.85 23.91
N VAL A 236 16.62 -14.59 24.32
CA VAL A 236 15.48 -14.92 23.44
C VAL A 236 14.41 -13.87 23.62
N THR A 237 14.15 -13.15 22.56
CA THR A 237 13.15 -12.08 22.51
C THR A 237 11.75 -12.69 22.45
N PRO A 238 10.81 -12.34 23.35
CA PRO A 238 9.41 -12.76 23.22
C PRO A 238 8.82 -12.32 21.88
N ASN A 239 7.95 -13.12 21.29
CA ASN A 239 7.36 -12.79 19.97
C ASN A 239 6.61 -11.44 19.95
N ALA A 240 6.06 -11.01 21.10
CA ALA A 240 5.37 -9.71 21.22
C ALA A 240 6.35 -8.54 21.12
N ASP A 241 7.59 -8.74 21.55
CA ASP A 241 8.64 -7.72 21.63
C ASP A 241 9.64 -7.83 20.48
N PHE A 242 9.46 -8.82 19.57
CA PHE A 242 10.33 -8.98 18.42
C PHE A 242 10.17 -7.77 17.49
N TYR A 243 11.27 -7.09 17.16
CA TYR A 243 11.23 -5.89 16.32
C TYR A 243 10.59 -6.19 14.96
N ARG A 244 9.93 -5.19 14.40
CA ARG A 244 9.37 -5.26 13.07
C ARG A 244 9.67 -3.99 12.29
N ILE A 245 10.48 -4.13 11.26
CA ILE A 245 10.72 -3.12 10.23
C ILE A 245 10.15 -3.68 8.92
N ASP A 246 9.34 -2.90 8.25
CA ASP A 246 8.62 -3.31 7.05
C ASP A 246 8.94 -2.36 5.90
N THR A 247 9.41 -2.90 4.79
CA THR A 247 9.68 -2.14 3.56
C THR A 247 8.40 -1.78 2.82
N ALA A 248 7.32 -2.55 3.03
CA ALA A 248 6.02 -2.27 2.44
C ALA A 248 5.34 -1.09 3.16
N LEU A 249 4.61 -0.27 2.40
CA LEU A 249 3.76 0.79 2.97
C LEU A 249 2.65 0.22 3.85
N ARG A 250 2.15 -0.95 3.50
CA ARG A 250 1.19 -1.73 4.29
C ARG A 250 1.73 -3.14 4.52
N VAL A 251 1.62 -3.60 5.76
CA VAL A 251 1.98 -4.98 6.12
C VAL A 251 1.14 -5.94 5.28
N PRO A 252 1.76 -6.89 4.57
CA PRO A 252 1.05 -7.90 3.79
C PRO A 252 0.11 -8.72 4.68
N ASN A 253 -1.10 -8.97 4.20
CA ASN A 253 -2.07 -9.82 4.86
C ASN A 253 -2.26 -11.10 4.02
N LEU A 254 -1.34 -12.04 4.19
CA LEU A 254 -1.33 -13.31 3.48
C LEU A 254 -1.76 -14.44 4.43
N SER A 255 -2.70 -15.26 3.99
CA SER A 255 -3.08 -16.48 4.69
C SER A 255 -2.13 -17.63 4.34
N ALA A 256 -2.07 -18.66 5.18
CA ALA A 256 -1.27 -19.84 4.87
C ALA A 256 -1.84 -20.63 3.68
N GLU A 257 -3.15 -20.53 3.45
CA GLU A 257 -3.84 -21.16 2.32
C GLU A 257 -3.47 -20.50 0.98
N ASP A 258 -3.18 -19.19 0.99
CA ASP A 258 -2.82 -18.41 -0.20
C ASP A 258 -1.29 -18.32 -0.39
N TRP A 259 -0.52 -18.79 0.60
CA TRP A 259 0.93 -18.71 0.55
C TRP A 259 1.54 -19.77 -0.38
N THR A 260 2.45 -19.35 -1.24
CA THR A 260 3.21 -20.23 -2.12
C THR A 260 4.68 -19.82 -2.15
N LEU A 261 5.55 -20.81 -2.32
CA LEU A 261 6.97 -20.63 -2.58
C LEU A 261 7.31 -21.24 -3.94
N ARG A 262 7.83 -20.43 -4.86
CA ARG A 262 8.31 -20.90 -6.16
C ARG A 262 9.83 -20.74 -6.25
N ILE A 263 10.52 -21.84 -6.58
CA ILE A 263 11.94 -21.86 -6.89
C ILE A 263 12.07 -22.08 -8.39
N HIS A 264 12.63 -21.12 -9.12
CA HIS A 264 12.71 -21.12 -10.57
C HIS A 264 13.94 -20.36 -11.08
N GLY A 265 14.15 -20.33 -12.39
CA GLY A 265 15.28 -19.67 -13.05
C GLY A 265 16.37 -20.67 -13.42
N MET A 266 17.61 -20.46 -12.98
CA MET A 266 18.73 -21.35 -13.30
C MET A 266 18.71 -22.62 -12.42
N VAL A 267 17.67 -23.44 -12.60
CA VAL A 267 17.46 -24.73 -11.93
C VAL A 267 17.11 -25.79 -12.96
N ASP A 268 17.39 -27.06 -12.67
CA ASP A 268 17.05 -28.19 -13.54
C ASP A 268 15.54 -28.47 -13.51
N ARG A 269 14.89 -28.19 -12.36
CA ARG A 269 13.47 -28.37 -12.15
C ARG A 269 12.88 -27.24 -11.30
N GLU A 270 11.89 -26.57 -11.82
CA GLU A 270 11.11 -25.62 -11.00
C GLU A 270 10.33 -26.36 -9.91
N ILE A 271 10.28 -25.77 -8.72
CA ILE A 271 9.54 -26.27 -7.56
C ILE A 271 8.54 -25.20 -7.14
N GLU A 272 7.29 -25.61 -6.95
CA GLU A 272 6.25 -24.79 -6.35
C GLU A 272 5.68 -25.53 -5.14
N LEU A 273 5.65 -24.88 -3.99
CA LEU A 273 5.20 -25.42 -2.71
C LEU A 273 4.12 -24.56 -2.13
N THR A 274 3.05 -25.18 -1.68
CA THR A 274 2.09 -24.56 -0.76
C THR A 274 2.64 -24.56 0.67
N PHE A 275 2.02 -23.80 1.57
CA PHE A 275 2.40 -23.84 2.98
C PHE A 275 2.20 -25.24 3.61
N ALA A 276 1.17 -25.96 3.17
CA ALA A 276 0.93 -27.34 3.60
C ALA A 276 2.05 -28.28 3.15
N ASP A 277 2.61 -28.10 1.93
CA ASP A 277 3.75 -28.88 1.46
C ASP A 277 5.00 -28.61 2.28
N VAL A 278 5.21 -27.36 2.70
CA VAL A 278 6.31 -26.99 3.62
C VAL A 278 6.14 -27.69 4.97
N LEU A 279 4.93 -27.67 5.54
CA LEU A 279 4.64 -28.33 6.83
C LEU A 279 4.80 -29.86 6.77
N ALA A 280 4.58 -30.47 5.61
CA ALA A 280 4.73 -31.90 5.42
C ALA A 280 6.21 -32.36 5.30
N ARG A 281 7.14 -31.41 5.14
CA ARG A 281 8.58 -31.70 5.03
C ARG A 281 9.23 -31.89 6.41
N PRO A 282 10.44 -32.48 6.48
CA PRO A 282 11.21 -32.55 7.71
C PRO A 282 11.52 -31.13 8.22
N LEU A 283 10.87 -30.73 9.32
CA LEU A 283 11.08 -29.43 9.93
C LEU A 283 12.33 -29.43 10.80
N VAL A 284 13.04 -28.31 10.77
CA VAL A 284 14.23 -28.09 11.61
C VAL A 284 14.09 -26.80 12.38
N GLU A 285 14.71 -26.76 13.55
CA GLU A 285 14.76 -25.57 14.38
C GLU A 285 16.17 -24.98 14.43
N ARG A 286 16.25 -23.66 14.43
CA ARG A 286 17.49 -22.90 14.60
C ARG A 286 17.27 -21.70 15.50
N VAL A 287 18.23 -21.41 16.36
CA VAL A 287 18.30 -20.13 17.07
C VAL A 287 18.92 -19.14 16.12
N VAL A 288 18.19 -18.08 15.78
CA VAL A 288 18.64 -17.05 14.85
C VAL A 288 18.49 -15.69 15.48
N THR A 289 19.55 -14.88 15.43
CA THR A 289 19.53 -13.47 15.77
C THR A 289 19.39 -12.68 14.47
N LEU A 290 18.33 -11.90 14.36
CA LEU A 290 18.13 -10.96 13.26
C LEU A 290 18.52 -9.56 13.72
N VAL A 291 19.36 -8.91 12.96
CA VAL A 291 19.75 -7.50 13.15
C VAL A 291 19.30 -6.75 11.91
N CYS A 292 18.50 -5.70 12.08
CA CYS A 292 18.11 -4.85 10.98
C CYS A 292 19.32 -4.11 10.43
N VAL A 293 19.39 -3.92 9.12
CA VAL A 293 20.43 -3.08 8.49
C VAL A 293 20.36 -1.63 8.99
N SER A 294 19.21 -1.19 9.46
CA SER A 294 18.98 0.14 10.04
C SER A 294 19.25 0.20 11.55
N ASN A 295 19.77 -0.88 12.17
CA ASN A 295 20.05 -0.88 13.60
C ASN A 295 21.32 -0.09 13.89
N GLU A 296 21.22 0.98 14.67
CA GLU A 296 22.37 1.70 15.18
C GLU A 296 22.98 0.97 16.39
N VAL A 297 24.20 1.34 16.77
CA VAL A 297 24.85 0.75 17.95
C VAL A 297 24.08 1.12 19.21
N GLY A 298 23.55 0.10 19.89
CA GLY A 298 22.73 0.28 21.11
C GLY A 298 21.23 0.46 20.86
N ASP A 299 20.77 0.34 19.62
CA ASP A 299 19.37 0.44 19.25
C ASP A 299 18.64 -0.90 19.39
N GLU A 300 17.31 -0.88 19.27
CA GLU A 300 16.39 -1.98 19.59
C GLU A 300 16.05 -2.91 18.40
N TYR A 301 16.61 -2.65 17.19
CA TYR A 301 16.30 -3.45 16.00
C TYR A 301 17.18 -4.72 15.90
N ILE A 302 17.28 -5.42 17.01
CA ILE A 302 17.95 -6.70 17.13
C ILE A 302 17.09 -7.64 17.97
N SER A 303 16.83 -8.86 17.51
CA SER A 303 16.01 -9.84 18.21
C SER A 303 16.47 -11.25 17.91
N THR A 304 16.40 -12.14 18.92
CA THR A 304 16.76 -13.55 18.80
C THR A 304 15.53 -14.40 19.06
N ALA A 305 15.27 -15.39 18.20
CA ALA A 305 14.21 -16.37 18.41
C ALA A 305 14.62 -17.76 17.91
N VAL A 306 13.87 -18.76 18.33
CA VAL A 306 13.91 -20.10 17.75
C VAL A 306 12.99 -20.10 16.52
N PHE A 307 13.57 -20.26 15.35
CA PHE A 307 12.84 -20.37 14.09
C PHE A 307 12.63 -21.83 13.73
N THR A 308 11.43 -22.16 13.27
CA THR A 308 11.07 -23.48 12.74
C THR A 308 10.77 -23.37 11.26
N GLY A 309 11.39 -24.20 10.45
CA GLY A 309 11.19 -24.16 9.00
C GLY A 309 11.80 -25.37 8.30
N VAL A 310 11.90 -25.26 6.98
CA VAL A 310 12.54 -26.29 6.12
C VAL A 310 13.92 -25.77 5.70
N ASP A 311 14.88 -26.67 5.65
CA ASP A 311 16.23 -26.32 5.19
C ASP A 311 16.21 -25.89 3.70
N LEU A 312 16.47 -24.60 3.45
CA LEU A 312 16.47 -24.03 2.11
C LEU A 312 17.51 -24.70 1.20
N ARG A 313 18.66 -25.12 1.76
CA ARG A 313 19.66 -25.86 1.03
C ARG A 313 19.09 -27.15 0.43
N ALA A 314 18.28 -27.89 1.19
CA ALA A 314 17.65 -29.11 0.70
C ALA A 314 16.71 -28.83 -0.48
N LEU A 315 15.96 -27.71 -0.45
CA LEU A 315 15.09 -27.29 -1.55
C LEU A 315 15.88 -26.86 -2.78
N LEU A 316 16.97 -26.13 -2.62
CA LEU A 316 17.83 -25.70 -3.73
C LEU A 316 18.52 -26.90 -4.40
N LEU A 317 19.00 -27.86 -3.61
CA LEU A 317 19.57 -29.12 -4.14
C LEU A 317 18.51 -29.97 -4.85
N GLU A 318 17.29 -30.02 -4.33
CA GLU A 318 16.15 -30.71 -4.97
C GLU A 318 15.78 -30.06 -6.32
N ALA A 319 15.86 -28.74 -6.41
CA ALA A 319 15.62 -28.00 -7.65
C ALA A 319 16.75 -28.19 -8.67
N GLY A 320 17.95 -28.54 -8.22
CA GLY A 320 19.13 -28.69 -9.07
C GLY A 320 19.65 -27.35 -9.57
N VAL A 321 20.26 -26.57 -8.67
CA VAL A 321 20.85 -25.26 -9.03
C VAL A 321 21.94 -25.47 -10.07
N GLN A 322 21.82 -24.82 -11.23
CA GLN A 322 22.72 -24.98 -12.36
C GLN A 322 24.07 -24.29 -12.15
N PRO A 323 25.17 -24.86 -12.69
CA PRO A 323 26.45 -24.16 -12.70
C PRO A 323 26.35 -22.81 -13.38
N GLY A 324 26.86 -21.78 -12.74
CA GLY A 324 26.79 -20.40 -13.24
C GLY A 324 25.66 -19.53 -12.62
N ALA A 325 24.80 -20.12 -11.80
CA ALA A 325 23.93 -19.33 -10.91
C ALA A 325 24.81 -18.66 -9.84
N ASP A 326 24.90 -17.36 -9.88
CA ASP A 326 25.75 -16.54 -9.00
C ASP A 326 24.97 -15.87 -7.88
N GLN A 327 23.64 -15.96 -7.92
CA GLN A 327 22.77 -15.31 -6.92
C GLN A 327 21.44 -16.05 -6.75
N VAL A 328 20.97 -16.16 -5.50
CA VAL A 328 19.59 -16.46 -5.16
C VAL A 328 18.86 -15.15 -4.97
N LEU A 329 18.02 -14.78 -5.93
CA LEU A 329 17.17 -13.60 -5.84
C LEU A 329 15.83 -13.97 -5.19
N SER A 330 15.65 -13.58 -3.93
CA SER A 330 14.39 -13.75 -3.21
C SER A 330 13.46 -12.57 -3.51
N THR A 331 12.22 -12.85 -3.89
CA THR A 331 11.19 -11.83 -4.14
C THR A 331 10.00 -12.07 -3.22
N SER A 332 9.61 -11.06 -2.45
CA SER A 332 8.44 -11.13 -1.58
C SER A 332 7.14 -10.91 -2.34
N THR A 333 6.01 -11.25 -1.72
CA THR A 333 4.65 -11.03 -2.27
C THR A 333 4.35 -9.57 -2.59
N VAL A 334 5.08 -8.62 -1.98
CA VAL A 334 4.96 -7.17 -2.25
C VAL A 334 6.01 -6.65 -3.23
N GLY A 335 6.79 -7.56 -3.83
CA GLY A 335 7.80 -7.23 -4.84
C GLY A 335 9.13 -6.72 -4.29
N TRP A 336 9.34 -6.76 -2.96
CA TRP A 336 10.66 -6.47 -2.41
C TRP A 336 11.63 -7.61 -2.73
N THR A 337 12.86 -7.28 -3.09
CA THR A 337 13.87 -8.25 -3.51
C THR A 337 15.11 -8.20 -2.64
N ALA A 338 15.72 -9.37 -2.42
CA ALA A 338 17.04 -9.51 -1.78
C ALA A 338 17.86 -10.55 -2.51
N GLY A 339 19.09 -10.19 -2.86
CA GLY A 339 20.07 -11.11 -3.44
C GLY A 339 20.96 -11.71 -2.36
N THR A 340 21.23 -13.01 -2.47
CA THR A 340 22.18 -13.71 -1.59
C THR A 340 23.06 -14.62 -2.45
N PRO A 341 24.39 -14.65 -2.25
CA PRO A 341 25.27 -15.59 -2.93
C PRO A 341 24.82 -17.04 -2.70
N PRO A 342 24.82 -17.92 -3.73
CA PRO A 342 24.37 -19.29 -3.57
C PRO A 342 25.25 -20.08 -2.62
N ASP A 343 26.54 -19.81 -2.56
CA ASP A 343 27.49 -20.49 -1.66
C ASP A 343 27.07 -20.35 -0.21
N ASP A 344 26.60 -19.18 0.21
CA ASP A 344 26.09 -18.96 1.58
C ASP A 344 24.84 -19.81 1.90
N ARG A 345 24.08 -20.22 0.88
CA ARG A 345 22.86 -21.04 1.03
C ARG A 345 23.11 -22.52 0.86
N LEU A 346 24.20 -22.88 0.18
CA LEU A 346 24.57 -24.27 -0.09
C LEU A 346 25.57 -24.83 0.91
N GLU A 347 26.23 -24.00 1.73
CA GLU A 347 27.10 -24.45 2.80
C GLU A 347 26.29 -25.18 3.91
N PRO A 348 26.76 -26.37 4.38
CA PRO A 348 26.02 -27.19 5.34
C PRO A 348 25.75 -26.49 6.66
N ASP A 349 26.64 -25.63 7.12
CA ASP A 349 26.60 -24.98 8.44
C ASP A 349 25.95 -23.58 8.43
N ARG A 350 25.72 -23.00 7.24
CA ARG A 350 25.09 -21.69 7.04
C ARG A 350 23.64 -21.79 6.55
N GLY A 351 23.03 -22.96 6.56
CA GLY A 351 21.70 -23.19 5.99
C GLY A 351 20.66 -22.21 6.50
N ALA A 352 19.94 -21.56 5.55
CA ALA A 352 18.75 -20.77 5.83
C ALA A 352 17.52 -21.67 6.05
N LEU A 353 16.58 -21.18 6.80
CA LEU A 353 15.24 -21.77 6.99
C LEU A 353 14.24 -21.14 6.04
#